data_0e06926c731540af8deff15fb9cd9cf1
#
_entry.id   0e06926c731540af8deff15fb9cd9cf1
#
_cell.length_a   1.000
_cell.length_b   1.000
_cell.length_c   1.000
_cell.angle_alpha   90.00
_cell.angle_beta   90.00
_cell.angle_gamma   90.00
#
_symmetry.space_group_name_H-M   'P 1'
#
loop_
_entity.id
_entity.type
_entity.pdbx_description
1 polymer ?
#
loop_
_entity_poly.entity_id
_entity_poly.type
_entity_poly.pdbx_seq_one_letter_code
_entity_poly.pdbx_strand_id
1 'polypeptide(L)'
;MSDTRKKEIIMAMLELAANKGLGNVSMNMIADKVGIKKPSLYNHFASKEELVEVMYQFLREEAKKNANIGAIDYTTIFAGKSALEILKMMVGGYFNMNQQEHMLNFYKVIYSERSLNPMAAKIVAEETDKMIIATKQLFYAMEVHKLLHFTNPDMSAVSFAMTIHGLMDYELDQSNGKCSYETDKKLLDDYLKWFCEENAV
;
A
#
# COMPACT_ATOMS: atom_id res chain seq x y z
N MET A 1 -20.65 16.25 -13.16
CA MET A 1 -20.89 16.87 -11.83
C MET A 1 -21.16 15.89 -10.71
N SER A 2 -21.93 14.81 -10.91
CA SER A 2 -22.21 13.81 -9.86
C SER A 2 -20.97 13.04 -9.40
N ASP A 3 -20.07 12.69 -10.29
CA ASP A 3 -18.91 11.85 -10.03
C ASP A 3 -17.82 12.59 -9.22
N THR A 4 -17.58 13.85 -9.50
CA THR A 4 -16.62 14.71 -8.77
C THR A 4 -17.04 14.87 -7.31
N ARG A 5 -18.35 15.12 -7.07
CA ARG A 5 -18.87 15.30 -5.70
C ARG A 5 -18.82 14.03 -4.88
N LYS A 6 -19.10 12.86 -5.49
CA LYS A 6 -18.93 11.56 -4.83
C LYS A 6 -17.49 11.33 -4.42
N LYS A 7 -16.53 11.65 -5.29
CA LYS A 7 -15.10 11.55 -4.98
C LYS A 7 -14.71 12.46 -3.80
N GLU A 8 -15.17 13.71 -3.78
CA GLU A 8 -14.92 14.63 -2.65
C GLU A 8 -15.44 14.08 -1.32
N ILE A 9 -16.65 13.49 -1.31
CA ILE A 9 -17.25 12.89 -0.10
C ILE A 9 -16.41 11.68 0.36
N ILE A 10 -15.99 10.82 -0.58
CA ILE A 10 -15.16 9.64 -0.29
C ILE A 10 -13.83 10.08 0.33
N MET A 11 -13.16 11.09 -0.25
CA MET A 11 -11.88 11.58 0.25
C MET A 11 -12.01 12.25 1.62
N ALA A 12 -13.10 13.00 1.86
CA ALA A 12 -13.39 13.58 3.17
C ALA A 12 -13.62 12.50 4.24
N MET A 13 -14.36 11.43 3.89
CA MET A 13 -14.55 10.27 4.77
C MET A 13 -13.22 9.61 5.10
N LEU A 14 -12.37 9.36 4.10
CA LEU A 14 -11.07 8.74 4.27
C LEU A 14 -10.17 9.53 5.22
N GLU A 15 -10.06 10.84 4.99
CA GLU A 15 -9.22 11.70 5.82
C GLU A 15 -9.73 11.76 7.28
N LEU A 16 -11.04 11.87 7.47
CA LEU A 16 -11.64 11.85 8.81
C LEU A 16 -11.41 10.51 9.50
N ALA A 17 -11.57 9.40 8.78
CA ALA A 17 -11.36 8.05 9.30
C ALA A 17 -9.89 7.81 9.67
N ALA A 18 -8.95 8.24 8.85
CA ALA A 18 -7.51 8.11 9.13
C ALA A 18 -7.05 8.91 10.37
N ASN A 19 -7.72 10.04 10.64
CA ASN A 19 -7.36 10.92 11.76
C ASN A 19 -8.09 10.62 13.07
N LYS A 20 -9.31 10.06 13.00
CA LYS A 20 -10.19 9.90 14.17
C LYS A 20 -10.62 8.46 14.44
N GLY A 21 -10.27 7.53 13.54
CA GLY A 21 -10.83 6.18 13.50
C GLY A 21 -12.21 6.15 12.85
N LEU A 22 -12.45 5.11 12.07
CA LEU A 22 -13.69 4.95 11.27
C LEU A 22 -14.97 5.01 12.14
N GLY A 23 -14.92 4.39 13.33
CA GLY A 23 -16.03 4.37 14.26
C GLY A 23 -16.50 5.75 14.72
N ASN A 24 -15.57 6.71 14.86
CA ASN A 24 -15.82 8.06 15.37
C ASN A 24 -16.26 9.06 14.29
N VAL A 25 -16.30 8.67 13.02
CA VAL A 25 -16.75 9.55 11.94
C VAL A 25 -18.26 9.48 11.79
N SER A 26 -18.92 10.64 11.77
CA SER A 26 -20.36 10.76 11.51
C SER A 26 -20.66 11.39 10.15
N MET A 27 -21.85 11.13 9.61
CA MET A 27 -22.32 11.75 8.37
C MET A 27 -22.36 13.29 8.46
N ASN A 28 -22.61 13.86 9.65
CA ASN A 28 -22.54 15.32 9.85
C ASN A 28 -21.13 15.83 9.65
N MET A 29 -20.12 15.19 10.26
CA MET A 29 -18.71 15.59 10.11
C MET A 29 -18.26 15.56 8.64
N ILE A 30 -18.74 14.58 7.88
CA ILE A 30 -18.43 14.47 6.45
C ILE A 30 -19.11 15.61 5.68
N ALA A 31 -20.39 15.86 5.93
CA ALA A 31 -21.15 16.95 5.30
C ALA A 31 -20.50 18.32 5.57
N ASP A 32 -20.13 18.58 6.83
CA ASP A 32 -19.45 19.81 7.24
C ASP A 32 -18.10 19.97 6.55
N LYS A 33 -17.30 18.90 6.47
CA LYS A 33 -15.99 18.90 5.81
C LYS A 33 -16.08 19.18 4.30
N VAL A 34 -17.11 18.65 3.64
CA VAL A 34 -17.34 18.85 2.20
C VAL A 34 -18.06 20.19 1.91
N GLY A 35 -18.59 20.86 2.95
CA GLY A 35 -19.34 22.11 2.82
C GLY A 35 -20.74 21.91 2.21
N ILE A 36 -21.42 20.79 2.51
CA ILE A 36 -22.77 20.50 2.05
C ILE A 36 -23.73 20.25 3.24
N LYS A 37 -25.02 20.40 2.98
CA LYS A 37 -26.04 20.05 3.99
C LYS A 37 -26.18 18.53 4.10
N LYS A 38 -26.44 18.01 5.32
CA LYS A 38 -26.66 16.59 5.58
C LYS A 38 -27.66 15.90 4.62
N PRO A 39 -28.83 16.49 4.28
CA PRO A 39 -29.73 15.89 3.29
C PRO A 39 -29.08 15.72 1.91
N SER A 40 -28.21 16.65 1.49
CA SER A 40 -27.48 16.52 0.22
C SER A 40 -26.49 15.36 0.24
N LEU A 41 -25.87 15.08 1.38
CA LEU A 41 -24.98 13.91 1.54
C LEU A 41 -25.78 12.61 1.37
N TYR A 42 -26.96 12.51 1.98
CA TYR A 42 -27.84 11.35 1.84
C TYR A 42 -28.39 11.13 0.43
N ASN A 43 -28.40 12.15 -0.43
CA ASN A 43 -28.71 11.97 -1.86
C ASN A 43 -27.59 11.25 -2.62
N HIS A 44 -26.36 11.19 -2.06
CA HIS A 44 -25.22 10.49 -2.66
C HIS A 44 -24.97 9.11 -2.06
N PHE A 45 -25.21 8.96 -0.75
CA PHE A 45 -24.96 7.72 0.00
C PHE A 45 -26.06 7.55 1.05
N ALA A 46 -26.80 6.44 0.98
CA ALA A 46 -27.96 6.20 1.85
C ALA A 46 -27.54 5.98 3.32
N SER A 47 -26.30 5.50 3.56
CA SER A 47 -25.79 5.28 4.90
C SER A 47 -24.28 5.49 4.98
N LYS A 48 -23.73 5.50 6.21
CA LYS A 48 -22.29 5.50 6.44
C LYS A 48 -21.65 4.21 5.96
N GLU A 49 -22.33 3.10 6.16
CA GLU A 49 -21.87 1.76 5.76
C GLU A 49 -21.70 1.68 4.24
N GLU A 50 -22.69 2.16 3.47
CA GLU A 50 -22.58 2.26 2.00
C GLU A 50 -21.40 3.14 1.59
N LEU A 51 -21.21 4.29 2.23
CA LEU A 51 -20.09 5.19 1.94
C LEU A 51 -18.74 4.51 2.22
N VAL A 52 -18.63 3.72 3.30
CA VAL A 52 -17.42 2.96 3.63
C VAL A 52 -17.13 1.90 2.57
N GLU A 53 -18.14 1.15 2.14
CA GLU A 53 -17.98 0.14 1.08
C GLU A 53 -17.51 0.77 -0.23
N VAL A 54 -18.17 1.85 -0.64
CA VAL A 54 -17.80 2.57 -1.86
C VAL A 54 -16.40 3.21 -1.75
N MET A 55 -16.03 3.73 -0.58
CA MET A 55 -14.69 4.24 -0.31
C MET A 55 -13.63 3.13 -0.50
N TYR A 56 -13.84 1.95 0.08
CA TYR A 56 -12.91 0.84 -0.09
C TYR A 56 -12.79 0.39 -1.55
N GLN A 57 -13.91 0.28 -2.27
CA GLN A 57 -13.90 -0.07 -3.69
C GLN A 57 -13.17 0.98 -4.53
N PHE A 58 -13.47 2.26 -4.32
CA PHE A 58 -12.84 3.37 -5.03
C PHE A 58 -11.32 3.38 -4.85
N LEU A 59 -10.84 3.25 -3.62
CA LEU A 59 -9.40 3.28 -3.32
C LEU A 59 -8.67 2.04 -3.86
N ARG A 60 -9.32 0.88 -3.88
CA ARG A 60 -8.76 -0.32 -4.55
C ARG A 60 -8.62 -0.13 -6.06
N GLU A 61 -9.59 0.51 -6.71
CA GLU A 61 -9.48 0.80 -8.15
C GLU A 61 -8.39 1.86 -8.43
N GLU A 62 -8.23 2.87 -7.59
CA GLU A 62 -7.13 3.81 -7.69
C GLU A 62 -5.76 3.12 -7.49
N ALA A 63 -5.64 2.24 -6.50
CA ALA A 63 -4.42 1.45 -6.28
C ALA A 63 -4.09 0.58 -7.50
N LYS A 64 -5.07 -0.09 -8.12
CA LYS A 64 -4.87 -0.88 -9.34
C LYS A 64 -4.40 -0.05 -10.52
N LYS A 65 -4.95 1.15 -10.71
CA LYS A 65 -4.53 2.07 -11.78
C LYS A 65 -3.08 2.51 -11.62
N ASN A 66 -2.67 2.79 -10.37
CA ASN A 66 -1.31 3.20 -10.05
C ASN A 66 -0.30 2.04 -10.13
N ALA A 67 -0.76 0.82 -9.90
CA ALA A 67 0.05 -0.39 -10.02
C ALA A 67 0.28 -0.85 -11.46
N ASN A 68 -0.06 -0.06 -12.46
CA ASN A 68 -0.05 -0.33 -13.92
C ASN A 68 0.92 -1.46 -14.32
N ILE A 69 0.51 -2.72 -14.05
CA ILE A 69 1.31 -3.92 -14.29
C ILE A 69 1.08 -4.32 -15.75
N GLY A 70 1.68 -3.57 -16.66
CA GLY A 70 2.03 -4.10 -17.97
C GLY A 70 3.06 -5.22 -17.78
N ALA A 71 3.30 -6.04 -18.79
CA ALA A 71 4.37 -7.02 -18.75
C ALA A 71 5.68 -6.30 -18.40
N ILE A 72 6.25 -6.61 -17.23
CA ILE A 72 7.51 -6.00 -16.76
C ILE A 72 8.63 -6.55 -17.62
N ASP A 73 9.31 -5.70 -18.37
CA ASP A 73 10.53 -6.06 -19.09
C ASP A 73 11.73 -6.00 -18.13
N TYR A 74 11.94 -7.13 -17.45
CA TYR A 74 13.07 -7.27 -16.52
C TYR A 74 14.43 -7.10 -17.20
N THR A 75 14.57 -7.42 -18.48
CA THR A 75 15.84 -7.25 -19.21
C THR A 75 16.25 -5.79 -19.26
N THR A 76 15.33 -4.91 -19.60
CA THR A 76 15.58 -3.46 -19.60
C THR A 76 15.79 -2.92 -18.18
N ILE A 77 14.98 -3.38 -17.21
CA ILE A 77 15.09 -2.91 -15.82
C ILE A 77 16.42 -3.30 -15.18
N PHE A 78 16.91 -4.50 -15.45
CA PHE A 78 18.14 -5.04 -14.85
C PHE A 78 19.43 -4.58 -15.55
N ALA A 79 19.33 -4.03 -16.75
CA ALA A 79 20.50 -3.65 -17.55
C ALA A 79 21.49 -2.75 -16.76
N GLY A 80 22.71 -3.25 -16.56
CA GLY A 80 23.81 -2.52 -15.91
C GLY A 80 23.64 -2.27 -14.40
N LYS A 81 22.70 -2.97 -13.74
CA LYS A 81 22.45 -2.79 -12.30
C LYS A 81 22.83 -4.04 -11.51
N SER A 82 23.33 -3.83 -10.32
CA SER A 82 23.51 -4.88 -9.30
C SER A 82 22.17 -5.30 -8.70
N ALA A 83 22.12 -6.49 -8.08
CA ALA A 83 20.96 -6.98 -7.35
C ALA A 83 20.47 -5.97 -6.28
N LEU A 84 21.40 -5.36 -5.55
CA LEU A 84 21.09 -4.36 -4.52
C LEU A 84 20.43 -3.11 -5.11
N GLU A 85 20.92 -2.59 -6.24
CA GLU A 85 20.32 -1.43 -6.90
C GLU A 85 18.89 -1.73 -7.38
N ILE A 86 18.66 -2.92 -7.91
CA ILE A 86 17.34 -3.37 -8.34
C ILE A 86 16.39 -3.46 -7.15
N LEU A 87 16.80 -4.14 -6.07
CA LEU A 87 15.96 -4.27 -4.87
C LEU A 87 15.65 -2.90 -4.25
N LYS A 88 16.63 -2.00 -4.14
CA LYS A 88 16.43 -0.62 -3.68
C LYS A 88 15.43 0.15 -4.54
N MET A 89 15.54 0.02 -5.85
CA MET A 89 14.63 0.67 -6.78
C MET A 89 13.20 0.13 -6.64
N MET A 90 13.01 -1.19 -6.58
CA MET A 90 11.69 -1.82 -6.48
C MET A 90 11.02 -1.53 -5.14
N VAL A 91 11.76 -1.69 -4.04
CA VAL A 91 11.26 -1.39 -2.69
C VAL A 91 10.99 0.11 -2.53
N GLY A 92 11.89 0.98 -3.00
CA GLY A 92 11.68 2.43 -3.00
C GLY A 92 10.44 2.86 -3.78
N GLY A 93 10.17 2.23 -4.93
CA GLY A 93 8.94 2.45 -5.70
C GLY A 93 7.68 2.06 -4.92
N TYR A 94 7.71 0.92 -4.23
CA TYR A 94 6.62 0.46 -3.37
C TYR A 94 6.36 1.44 -2.21
N PHE A 95 7.40 1.89 -1.51
CA PHE A 95 7.29 2.87 -0.43
C PHE A 95 6.73 4.21 -0.95
N ASN A 96 7.27 4.75 -2.05
CA ASN A 96 6.83 6.02 -2.63
C ASN A 96 5.35 6.00 -3.04
N MET A 97 4.86 4.88 -3.57
CA MET A 97 3.45 4.71 -3.91
C MET A 97 2.55 4.83 -2.66
N ASN A 98 2.99 4.24 -1.55
CA ASN A 98 2.24 4.26 -0.29
C ASN A 98 2.37 5.59 0.47
N GLN A 99 3.32 6.46 0.14
CA GLN A 99 3.49 7.79 0.76
C GLN A 99 2.54 8.86 0.21
N GLN A 100 1.84 8.62 -0.90
CA GLN A 100 0.78 9.53 -1.33
C GLN A 100 -0.27 9.63 -0.23
N GLU A 101 -0.61 10.86 0.19
CA GLU A 101 -1.44 11.12 1.38
C GLU A 101 -2.73 10.27 1.44
N HIS A 102 -3.44 10.15 0.33
CA HIS A 102 -4.66 9.35 0.28
C HIS A 102 -4.39 7.84 0.39
N MET A 103 -3.27 7.34 -0.16
CA MET A 103 -2.88 5.93 -0.03
C MET A 103 -2.42 5.61 1.38
N LEU A 104 -1.66 6.51 2.02
CA LEU A 104 -1.28 6.38 3.42
C LEU A 104 -2.51 6.40 4.35
N ASN A 105 -3.46 7.30 4.11
CA ASN A 105 -4.71 7.34 4.85
C ASN A 105 -5.53 6.06 4.65
N PHE A 106 -5.57 5.52 3.43
CA PHE A 106 -6.22 4.24 3.15
C PHE A 106 -5.56 3.10 3.90
N TYR A 107 -4.24 3.02 3.84
CA TYR A 107 -3.47 2.04 4.59
C TYR A 107 -3.80 2.09 6.09
N LYS A 108 -3.73 3.27 6.72
CA LYS A 108 -4.07 3.46 8.13
C LYS A 108 -5.48 2.96 8.47
N VAL A 109 -6.47 3.30 7.63
CA VAL A 109 -7.86 2.90 7.86
C VAL A 109 -8.03 1.39 7.75
N ILE A 110 -7.56 0.74 6.67
CA ILE A 110 -7.75 -0.70 6.51
C ILE A 110 -6.99 -1.51 7.58
N TYR A 111 -5.81 -1.06 7.98
CA TYR A 111 -5.02 -1.73 9.02
C TYR A 111 -5.63 -1.58 10.41
N SER A 112 -6.20 -0.42 10.75
CA SER A 112 -6.91 -0.24 12.02
C SER A 112 -8.21 -1.05 12.08
N GLU A 113 -8.89 -1.24 10.95
CA GLU A 113 -10.20 -1.89 10.88
C GLU A 113 -10.13 -3.41 10.62
N ARG A 114 -9.00 -3.95 10.14
CA ARG A 114 -8.88 -5.35 9.69
C ARG A 114 -9.29 -6.41 10.72
N SER A 115 -9.15 -6.11 12.01
CA SER A 115 -9.52 -7.04 13.07
C SER A 115 -11.03 -7.12 13.34
N LEU A 116 -11.80 -6.12 12.89
CA LEU A 116 -13.22 -5.98 13.16
C LEU A 116 -14.08 -5.97 11.89
N ASN A 117 -13.49 -5.61 10.75
CA ASN A 117 -14.19 -5.47 9.47
C ASN A 117 -13.69 -6.52 8.46
N PRO A 118 -14.52 -7.51 8.08
CA PRO A 118 -14.12 -8.56 7.14
C PRO A 118 -13.70 -8.04 5.76
N MET A 119 -14.25 -6.92 5.29
CA MET A 119 -13.87 -6.32 4.02
C MET A 119 -12.46 -5.72 4.11
N ALA A 120 -12.12 -5.02 5.19
CA ALA A 120 -10.78 -4.51 5.42
C ALA A 120 -9.77 -5.67 5.53
N ALA A 121 -10.08 -6.73 6.27
CA ALA A 121 -9.25 -7.94 6.37
C ALA A 121 -8.99 -8.57 4.99
N LYS A 122 -10.04 -8.71 4.18
CA LYS A 122 -9.94 -9.25 2.82
C LYS A 122 -9.02 -8.39 1.94
N ILE A 123 -9.14 -7.07 2.01
CA ILE A 123 -8.28 -6.15 1.24
C ILE A 123 -6.82 -6.34 1.63
N VAL A 124 -6.51 -6.37 2.93
CA VAL A 124 -5.13 -6.57 3.42
C VAL A 124 -4.57 -7.91 2.92
N ALA A 125 -5.33 -8.99 3.02
CA ALA A 125 -4.91 -10.30 2.54
C ALA A 125 -4.61 -10.30 1.02
N GLU A 126 -5.53 -9.76 0.21
CA GLU A 126 -5.37 -9.69 -1.24
C GLU A 126 -4.19 -8.82 -1.68
N GLU A 127 -3.92 -7.70 -1.00
CA GLU A 127 -2.75 -6.86 -1.30
C GLU A 127 -1.43 -7.55 -0.88
N THR A 128 -1.43 -8.27 0.25
CA THR A 128 -0.30 -9.11 0.66
C THR A 128 -0.01 -10.22 -0.35
N ASP A 129 -1.04 -10.92 -0.84
CA ASP A 129 -0.88 -11.96 -1.86
C ASP A 129 -0.27 -11.39 -3.16
N LYS A 130 -0.74 -10.23 -3.61
CA LYS A 130 -0.19 -9.54 -4.79
C LYS A 130 1.28 -9.19 -4.61
N MET A 131 1.65 -8.67 -3.44
CA MET A 131 3.04 -8.33 -3.13
C MET A 131 3.94 -9.58 -3.17
N ILE A 132 3.48 -10.69 -2.59
CA ILE A 132 4.20 -11.97 -2.63
C ILE A 132 4.36 -12.45 -4.07
N ILE A 133 3.30 -12.42 -4.88
CA ILE A 133 3.34 -12.84 -6.29
C ILE A 133 4.33 -11.96 -7.09
N ALA A 134 4.28 -10.65 -6.93
CA ALA A 134 5.19 -9.73 -7.60
C ALA A 134 6.66 -9.97 -7.19
N THR A 135 6.91 -10.24 -5.90
CA THR A 135 8.25 -10.56 -5.40
C THR A 135 8.74 -11.90 -5.95
N LYS A 136 7.88 -12.92 -6.06
CA LYS A 136 8.23 -14.20 -6.70
C LYS A 136 8.65 -13.98 -8.15
N GLN A 137 7.88 -13.23 -8.93
CA GLN A 137 8.22 -12.93 -10.33
C GLN A 137 9.57 -12.20 -10.45
N LEU A 138 9.82 -11.23 -9.56
CA LEU A 138 11.10 -10.53 -9.49
C LEU A 138 12.25 -11.50 -9.19
N PHE A 139 12.12 -12.39 -8.21
CA PHE A 139 13.19 -13.30 -7.80
C PHE A 139 13.50 -14.36 -8.86
N TYR A 140 12.48 -14.94 -9.50
CA TYR A 140 12.69 -15.81 -10.64
C TYR A 140 13.42 -15.10 -11.80
N ALA A 141 13.06 -13.84 -12.08
CA ALA A 141 13.77 -13.06 -13.08
C ALA A 141 15.24 -12.79 -12.67
N MET A 142 15.49 -12.49 -11.39
CA MET A 142 16.87 -12.28 -10.88
C MET A 142 17.73 -13.55 -10.98
N GLU A 143 17.15 -14.72 -10.74
CA GLU A 143 17.86 -16.01 -10.96
C GLU A 143 18.21 -16.24 -12.44
N VAL A 144 17.24 -16.04 -13.34
CA VAL A 144 17.46 -16.18 -14.80
C VAL A 144 18.60 -15.25 -15.28
N HIS A 145 18.66 -14.03 -14.73
CA HIS A 145 19.70 -13.04 -15.05
C HIS A 145 21.00 -13.21 -14.23
N LYS A 146 21.09 -14.26 -13.37
CA LYS A 146 22.27 -14.54 -12.54
C LYS A 146 22.66 -13.36 -11.63
N LEU A 147 21.66 -12.69 -11.07
CA LEU A 147 21.84 -11.58 -10.14
C LEU A 147 21.84 -12.06 -8.69
N LEU A 148 20.99 -13.04 -8.39
CA LEU A 148 20.90 -13.72 -7.10
C LEU A 148 20.61 -15.20 -7.34
N HIS A 149 20.89 -16.04 -6.32
CA HIS A 149 20.56 -17.46 -6.30
C HIS A 149 19.78 -17.81 -5.02
N PHE A 150 18.69 -18.51 -5.16
CA PHE A 150 17.82 -18.90 -4.03
C PHE A 150 17.73 -20.43 -3.92
N THR A 151 17.99 -20.96 -2.73
CA THR A 151 17.73 -22.40 -2.45
C THR A 151 16.23 -22.72 -2.59
N ASN A 152 15.35 -21.77 -2.23
CA ASN A 152 13.91 -21.87 -2.39
C ASN A 152 13.36 -20.47 -2.74
N PRO A 153 13.26 -20.12 -4.04
CA PRO A 153 12.84 -18.77 -4.46
C PRO A 153 11.43 -18.41 -3.98
N ASP A 154 10.52 -19.38 -3.87
CA ASP A 154 9.17 -19.12 -3.37
C ASP A 154 9.16 -18.69 -1.91
N MET A 155 9.88 -19.39 -1.06
CA MET A 155 9.95 -19.04 0.37
C MET A 155 10.79 -17.80 0.62
N SER A 156 11.86 -17.60 -0.15
CA SER A 156 12.65 -16.37 -0.11
C SER A 156 11.79 -15.15 -0.46
N ALA A 157 10.92 -15.28 -1.47
CA ALA A 157 10.00 -14.20 -1.84
C ALA A 157 8.95 -13.90 -0.77
N VAL A 158 8.37 -14.93 -0.16
CA VAL A 158 7.43 -14.77 0.98
C VAL A 158 8.13 -14.06 2.14
N SER A 159 9.30 -14.56 2.55
CA SER A 159 10.09 -13.99 3.66
C SER A 159 10.45 -12.53 3.39
N PHE A 160 10.97 -12.23 2.20
CA PHE A 160 11.33 -10.88 1.78
C PHE A 160 10.12 -9.94 1.80
N ALA A 161 9.02 -10.32 1.15
CA ALA A 161 7.81 -9.52 1.07
C ALA A 161 7.25 -9.19 2.46
N MET A 162 7.17 -10.19 3.35
CA MET A 162 6.71 -9.99 4.73
C MET A 162 7.66 -9.10 5.54
N THR A 163 8.97 -9.22 5.35
CA THR A 163 9.95 -8.38 6.03
C THR A 163 9.84 -6.93 5.57
N ILE A 164 9.74 -6.67 4.25
CA ILE A 164 9.56 -5.31 3.72
C ILE A 164 8.28 -4.69 4.27
N HIS A 165 7.19 -5.45 4.33
CA HIS A 165 5.93 -4.98 4.91
C HIS A 165 6.05 -4.65 6.40
N GLY A 166 6.70 -5.53 7.17
CA GLY A 166 6.96 -5.31 8.59
C GLY A 166 7.86 -4.11 8.86
N LEU A 167 8.85 -3.85 8.01
CA LEU A 167 9.69 -2.65 8.09
C LEU A 167 8.88 -1.38 7.82
N MET A 168 7.96 -1.42 6.85
CA MET A 168 7.06 -0.29 6.58
C MET A 168 6.13 -0.01 7.76
N ASP A 169 5.54 -1.06 8.36
CA ASP A 169 4.71 -0.93 9.56
C ASP A 169 5.50 -0.32 10.72
N TYR A 170 6.72 -0.81 10.94
CA TYR A 170 7.61 -0.31 11.99
C TYR A 170 7.94 1.17 11.81
N GLU A 171 8.24 1.62 10.59
CA GLU A 171 8.45 3.04 10.30
C GLU A 171 7.21 3.89 10.57
N LEU A 172 6.03 3.40 10.18
CA LEU A 172 4.76 4.08 10.47
C LEU A 172 4.51 4.23 11.97
N ASP A 173 4.80 3.20 12.75
CA ASP A 173 4.66 3.21 14.21
C ASP A 173 5.63 4.21 14.85
N GLN A 174 6.91 4.21 14.42
CA GLN A 174 7.94 5.14 14.92
C GLN A 174 7.61 6.60 14.61
N SER A 175 7.02 6.87 13.45
CA SER A 175 6.69 8.23 13.01
C SER A 175 5.36 8.77 13.53
N ASN A 176 4.70 8.07 14.49
CA ASN A 176 3.32 8.37 14.90
C ASN A 176 2.34 8.46 13.72
N GLY A 177 2.53 7.57 12.75
CA GLY A 177 1.72 7.53 11.54
C GLY A 177 2.00 8.65 10.53
N LYS A 178 3.09 9.40 10.70
CA LYS A 178 3.63 10.29 9.68
C LYS A 178 4.75 9.52 8.98
N CYS A 179 4.47 8.93 7.83
CA CYS A 179 5.51 8.30 7.03
C CYS A 179 6.47 9.38 6.54
N SER A 180 7.61 9.51 7.18
CA SER A 180 8.74 10.21 6.59
C SER A 180 9.75 9.15 6.17
N TYR A 181 9.89 8.93 4.89
CA TYR A 181 10.90 8.04 4.27
C TYR A 181 12.35 8.35 4.69
N GLU A 182 12.53 9.35 5.55
CA GLU A 182 13.84 9.81 5.99
C GLU A 182 14.30 9.21 7.34
N THR A 183 13.40 8.55 8.11
CA THR A 183 13.70 8.33 9.54
C THR A 183 14.47 7.05 9.83
N ASP A 184 14.43 6.00 9.03
CA ASP A 184 15.29 4.81 9.26
C ASP A 184 15.67 4.03 7.99
N LYS A 185 16.14 4.76 6.98
CA LYS A 185 16.76 4.16 5.77
C LYS A 185 17.84 3.13 6.11
N LYS A 186 18.43 3.23 7.31
CA LYS A 186 19.55 2.39 7.70
C LYS A 186 19.12 0.93 7.85
N LEU A 187 18.02 0.65 8.57
CA LEU A 187 17.58 -0.72 8.82
C LEU A 187 17.14 -1.41 7.52
N LEU A 188 16.39 -0.70 6.67
CA LEU A 188 16.00 -1.19 5.34
C LEU A 188 17.23 -1.41 4.44
N ASP A 189 18.15 -0.43 4.38
CA ASP A 189 19.37 -0.54 3.59
C ASP A 189 20.27 -1.69 4.06
N ASP A 190 20.41 -1.87 5.37
CA ASP A 190 21.20 -2.96 5.96
C ASP A 190 20.54 -4.32 5.66
N TYR A 191 19.20 -4.42 5.76
CA TYR A 191 18.47 -5.62 5.39
C TYR A 191 18.64 -5.96 3.90
N LEU A 192 18.53 -5.00 3.00
CA LEU A 192 18.68 -5.25 1.57
C LEU A 192 20.11 -5.67 1.19
N LYS A 193 21.13 -5.09 1.84
CA LYS A 193 22.53 -5.50 1.66
C LYS A 193 22.74 -6.94 2.14
N TRP A 194 22.36 -7.21 3.39
CA TRP A 194 22.46 -8.54 3.96
C TRP A 194 21.73 -9.58 3.09
N PHE A 195 20.50 -9.28 2.65
CA PHE A 195 19.73 -10.19 1.80
C PHE A 195 20.44 -10.50 0.46
N CYS A 196 21.07 -9.51 -0.15
CA CYS A 196 21.86 -9.72 -1.36
C CYS A 196 23.13 -10.54 -1.10
N GLU A 197 23.82 -10.32 0.03
CA GLU A 197 25.02 -11.08 0.41
C GLU A 197 24.70 -12.55 0.68
N GLU A 198 23.63 -12.86 1.39
CA GLU A 198 23.18 -14.24 1.68
C GLU A 198 22.72 -15.02 0.44
N ASN A 199 22.31 -14.33 -0.62
CA ASN A 199 21.80 -14.93 -1.85
C ASN A 199 22.70 -14.61 -3.06
N ALA A 200 23.98 -14.29 -2.85
CA ALA A 200 24.93 -14.02 -3.93
C ALA A 200 25.17 -15.27 -4.80
N VAL A 201 25.37 -15.07 -6.12
CA VAL A 201 25.67 -16.13 -7.10
C VAL A 201 27.11 -16.62 -6.96
#